data_d36273bfe0ed9df5accf6502416afed6
#
_entry.id   d36273bfe0ed9df5accf6502416afed6
#
_cell.length_a   1.000
_cell.length_b   1.000
_cell.length_c   1.000
_cell.angle_alpha   90.00
_cell.angle_beta   90.00
_cell.angle_gamma   90.00
#
_symmetry.space_group_name_H-M   'P 1'
#
loop_
_entity.id
_entity.type
_entity.pdbx_description
1 polymer ?
#
loop_
_entity_poly.entity_id
_entity_poly.type
_entity_poly.pdbx_seq_one_letter_code
_entity_poly.pdbx_strand_id
1 'polypeptide(L)'
;MNDVQKDPVCGMTVLPGRGLTASYGDQTIYFCSEYCRNKFLEKPALYLAALTTRSFAETKEHRRVAYFSVEVGVGASMPTYSGGLGVLAGDTLKSCADLRVPVVGVTLLYRKGYFDQKFDEWGGQQEGPVEWNPAHFLQLLPELAQVEIEQRTVQVRAWQYNVVGLSGYVVPLILLDTNVEGNADDDRALTDYLYGGDQKYRLAQEIVLGIGGVRMLRALGYSGVEKFHMNEGHASLLVLELLNRQKEEQPAEWDFEKVRNRCVFTTHTPVPAGHDKFEYDLVKRAMGQVVPFEIIQMLGGQERLNVTLLALNLSRYVNGVAKRHEEVSREMFPGYPINHITNGVHSWTWTCDSFKALYDRYIPGWDNDPAMLRKALSLPKDDVWAAHVEAKARLLALVKEQTGVSLSADALTIGFARRATQYKRADLVFSDMQRLLDMVRRGYPLQFVFAGKAHPRDGEGKELIRRIVAVARQTGDQIPIVYLENYDMGLARLIISGSDLWLNTPQRPLEASGTSGMKAAHNGVPSFSTLDGWWIEGCLEGQTGWAIGGQEEGAADADSVNRRDAEDLYQKLENVIAPLFYQQRQRWLDVMRQAIALNASYFNTHRMVQQYVTNAYLP
;
A
#
# COMPACT_ATOMS: atom_id res chain seq x y z
N MET A 1 -30.56 -14.99 -20.96
CA MET A 1 -29.81 -14.10 -20.09
C MET A 1 -28.96 -15.01 -19.23
N ASN A 2 -27.63 -15.04 -19.43
CA ASN A 2 -26.77 -15.91 -18.62
C ASN A 2 -26.63 -15.24 -17.26
N ASP A 3 -27.20 -15.85 -16.23
CA ASP A 3 -27.06 -15.39 -14.84
C ASP A 3 -25.58 -15.49 -14.45
N VAL A 4 -24.95 -14.33 -14.40
CA VAL A 4 -23.58 -14.19 -13.94
C VAL A 4 -23.55 -14.44 -12.44
N GLN A 5 -22.84 -15.48 -12.02
CA GLN A 5 -22.72 -15.87 -10.61
C GLN A 5 -21.51 -15.16 -9.97
N LYS A 6 -21.60 -14.85 -8.69
CA LYS A 6 -20.49 -14.29 -7.91
C LYS A 6 -19.90 -15.34 -7.00
N ASP A 7 -18.57 -15.40 -6.95
CA ASP A 7 -17.84 -16.21 -5.96
C ASP A 7 -18.08 -15.61 -4.56
N PRO A 8 -18.68 -16.37 -3.62
CA PRO A 8 -19.03 -15.83 -2.30
C PRO A 8 -17.83 -15.49 -1.42
N VAL A 9 -16.63 -16.01 -1.75
CA VAL A 9 -15.42 -15.79 -0.95
C VAL A 9 -14.69 -14.51 -1.36
N CYS A 10 -14.58 -14.25 -2.67
CA CYS A 10 -13.81 -13.11 -3.19
C CYS A 10 -14.64 -12.09 -3.98
N GLY A 11 -15.93 -12.37 -4.23
CA GLY A 11 -16.82 -11.50 -4.99
C GLY A 11 -16.58 -11.49 -6.50
N MET A 12 -15.61 -12.26 -7.02
CA MET A 12 -15.32 -12.32 -8.44
C MET A 12 -16.49 -12.93 -9.23
N THR A 13 -16.66 -12.43 -10.46
CA THR A 13 -17.63 -12.96 -11.39
C THR A 13 -17.18 -14.33 -11.92
N VAL A 14 -18.04 -15.33 -11.78
CA VAL A 14 -17.81 -16.69 -12.29
C VAL A 14 -18.78 -16.96 -13.43
N LEU A 15 -18.24 -17.33 -14.59
CA LEU A 15 -19.08 -17.72 -15.72
C LEU A 15 -19.59 -19.15 -15.50
N PRO A 16 -20.90 -19.39 -15.60
CA PRO A 16 -21.45 -20.74 -15.52
C PRO A 16 -20.80 -21.66 -16.56
N GLY A 17 -20.33 -22.84 -16.11
CA GLY A 17 -19.66 -23.82 -16.96
C GLY A 17 -18.12 -23.71 -17.06
N ARG A 18 -17.51 -22.69 -16.46
CA ARG A 18 -16.04 -22.56 -16.36
C ARG A 18 -15.50 -22.47 -14.93
N GLY A 19 -16.38 -22.38 -13.93
CA GLY A 19 -16.02 -22.28 -12.52
C GLY A 19 -16.05 -23.61 -11.80
N LEU A 20 -15.30 -23.68 -10.69
CA LEU A 20 -15.41 -24.78 -9.72
C LEU A 20 -16.71 -24.63 -8.95
N THR A 21 -17.33 -25.73 -8.56
CA THR A 21 -18.60 -25.72 -7.82
C THR A 21 -18.50 -26.47 -6.50
N ALA A 22 -19.36 -26.10 -5.54
CA ALA A 22 -19.69 -26.89 -4.37
C ALA A 22 -21.21 -26.83 -4.13
N SER A 23 -21.78 -27.89 -3.61
CA SER A 23 -23.19 -27.95 -3.19
C SER A 23 -23.29 -27.62 -1.70
N TYR A 24 -24.22 -26.76 -1.34
CA TYR A 24 -24.56 -26.46 0.04
C TYR A 24 -26.08 -26.33 0.19
N GLY A 25 -26.69 -27.26 0.89
CA GLY A 25 -28.15 -27.46 0.84
C GLY A 25 -28.59 -27.73 -0.59
N ASP A 26 -29.64 -27.06 -1.03
CA ASP A 26 -30.19 -27.21 -2.39
C ASP A 26 -29.57 -26.24 -3.42
N GLN A 27 -28.50 -25.55 -3.06
CA GLN A 27 -27.86 -24.55 -3.93
C GLN A 27 -26.52 -25.02 -4.46
N THR A 28 -26.25 -24.75 -5.75
CA THR A 28 -24.93 -24.87 -6.36
C THR A 28 -24.24 -23.53 -6.31
N ILE A 29 -23.10 -23.47 -5.63
CA ILE A 29 -22.26 -22.27 -5.45
C ILE A 29 -21.07 -22.35 -6.41
N TYR A 30 -20.75 -21.25 -7.08
CA TYR A 30 -19.68 -21.18 -8.07
C TYR A 30 -18.48 -20.40 -7.54
N PHE A 31 -17.26 -20.89 -7.83
CA PHE A 31 -16.00 -20.33 -7.36
C PHE A 31 -15.05 -20.05 -8.51
N CYS A 32 -14.29 -18.97 -8.40
CA CYS A 32 -13.27 -18.59 -9.38
C CYS A 32 -11.99 -19.44 -9.28
N SER A 33 -11.76 -20.09 -8.12
CA SER A 33 -10.54 -20.86 -7.84
C SER A 33 -10.78 -21.97 -6.81
N GLU A 34 -9.87 -22.96 -6.78
CA GLU A 34 -9.86 -23.99 -5.73
C GLU A 34 -9.69 -23.39 -4.33
N TYR A 35 -8.91 -22.33 -4.21
CA TYR A 35 -8.73 -21.62 -2.97
C TYR A 35 -10.06 -21.10 -2.42
N CYS A 36 -10.84 -20.39 -3.23
CA CYS A 36 -12.16 -19.89 -2.82
C CYS A 36 -13.12 -21.02 -2.48
N ARG A 37 -13.16 -22.08 -3.28
CA ARG A 37 -13.99 -23.25 -2.98
C ARG A 37 -13.61 -23.88 -1.63
N ASN A 38 -12.33 -24.09 -1.38
CA ASN A 38 -11.85 -24.71 -0.14
C ASN A 38 -12.13 -23.81 1.07
N LYS A 39 -11.91 -22.50 0.94
CA LYS A 39 -12.27 -21.50 1.97
C LYS A 39 -13.77 -21.49 2.28
N PHE A 40 -14.60 -21.58 1.26
CA PHE A 40 -16.03 -21.69 1.45
C PHE A 40 -16.40 -22.97 2.22
N LEU A 41 -15.83 -24.12 1.83
CA LEU A 41 -16.11 -25.41 2.48
C LEU A 41 -15.65 -25.46 3.94
N GLU A 42 -14.61 -24.70 4.32
CA GLU A 42 -14.17 -24.58 5.72
C GLU A 42 -15.21 -23.86 6.61
N LYS A 43 -15.85 -22.80 6.10
CA LYS A 43 -16.80 -21.96 6.85
C LYS A 43 -17.97 -21.49 5.96
N PRO A 44 -18.83 -22.39 5.46
CA PRO A 44 -19.89 -22.04 4.49
C PRO A 44 -20.85 -20.95 5.01
N ALA A 45 -21.20 -21.01 6.30
CA ALA A 45 -22.13 -20.06 6.91
C ALA A 45 -21.61 -18.61 6.87
N LEU A 46 -20.29 -18.40 6.95
CA LEU A 46 -19.67 -17.08 6.87
C LEU A 46 -19.90 -16.43 5.50
N TYR A 47 -19.72 -17.23 4.45
CA TYR A 47 -19.80 -16.74 3.07
C TYR A 47 -21.24 -16.74 2.52
N LEU A 48 -22.09 -17.64 3.00
CA LEU A 48 -23.52 -17.64 2.67
C LEU A 48 -24.28 -16.51 3.36
N ALA A 49 -23.88 -16.13 4.58
CA ALA A 49 -24.39 -14.92 5.22
C ALA A 49 -24.16 -13.69 4.35
N ALA A 50 -23.02 -13.61 3.66
CA ALA A 50 -22.76 -12.53 2.69
C ALA A 50 -23.68 -12.57 1.45
N LEU A 51 -24.12 -13.75 1.02
CA LEU A 51 -25.08 -13.91 -0.09
C LEU A 51 -26.55 -13.68 0.35
N THR A 52 -26.88 -14.04 1.58
CA THR A 52 -28.27 -13.96 2.11
C THR A 52 -28.56 -12.67 2.82
N THR A 53 -27.58 -11.92 3.30
CA THR A 53 -27.76 -10.60 3.93
C THR A 53 -27.97 -9.50 2.86
N ARG A 54 -29.07 -9.55 2.15
CA ARG A 54 -29.66 -8.37 1.48
C ARG A 54 -29.99 -7.23 2.45
N SER A 55 -29.79 -7.39 3.76
CA SER A 55 -30.27 -6.46 4.79
C SER A 55 -29.22 -5.51 5.37
N PHE A 56 -27.94 -5.58 4.96
CA PHE A 56 -26.89 -4.64 5.40
C PHE A 56 -26.13 -3.96 4.26
N ALA A 57 -26.69 -3.94 3.04
CA ALA A 57 -26.26 -2.95 2.06
C ALA A 57 -26.74 -1.59 2.60
N GLU A 58 -25.87 -0.91 3.38
CA GLU A 58 -26.09 0.51 3.61
C GLU A 58 -26.31 1.16 2.26
N THR A 59 -27.40 1.90 2.15
CA THR A 59 -27.71 2.63 0.91
C THR A 59 -26.61 3.67 0.68
N LYS A 60 -26.48 4.17 -0.53
CA LYS A 60 -25.48 5.19 -0.89
C LYS A 60 -25.61 6.44 0.00
N GLU A 61 -26.83 6.77 0.44
CA GLU A 61 -27.12 7.89 1.34
C GLU A 61 -26.56 7.71 2.76
N HIS A 62 -26.30 6.50 3.20
CA HIS A 62 -25.72 6.22 4.51
C HIS A 62 -24.19 6.28 4.53
N ARG A 63 -23.52 6.42 3.38
CA ARG A 63 -22.08 6.61 3.34
C ARG A 63 -21.72 8.02 3.82
N ARG A 64 -20.87 8.09 4.86
CA ARG A 64 -20.49 9.34 5.53
C ARG A 64 -19.13 9.86 5.12
N VAL A 65 -18.24 8.99 4.69
CA VAL A 65 -16.87 9.33 4.33
C VAL A 65 -16.57 8.92 2.89
N ALA A 66 -16.02 9.83 2.10
CA ALA A 66 -15.45 9.56 0.79
C ALA A 66 -13.92 9.59 0.89
N TYR A 67 -13.27 8.45 0.61
CA TYR A 67 -11.82 8.30 0.68
C TYR A 67 -11.23 8.31 -0.73
N PHE A 68 -10.46 9.35 -1.04
CA PHE A 68 -9.85 9.58 -2.35
C PHE A 68 -8.37 9.22 -2.35
N SER A 69 -7.95 8.40 -3.30
CA SER A 69 -6.55 8.03 -3.49
C SER A 69 -6.24 7.85 -4.96
N VAL A 70 -5.09 8.34 -5.41
CA VAL A 70 -4.66 8.16 -6.81
C VAL A 70 -4.41 6.69 -7.14
N GLU A 71 -4.04 5.88 -6.17
CA GLU A 71 -3.83 4.43 -6.31
C GLU A 71 -4.48 3.66 -5.15
N VAL A 72 -5.02 2.48 -5.44
CA VAL A 72 -5.62 1.58 -4.44
C VAL A 72 -5.30 0.13 -4.77
N GLY A 73 -4.56 -0.55 -3.89
CA GLY A 73 -4.20 -1.96 -4.03
C GLY A 73 -5.14 -2.87 -3.26
N VAL A 74 -6.16 -3.40 -3.91
CA VAL A 74 -7.10 -4.34 -3.29
C VAL A 74 -6.70 -5.81 -3.45
N GLY A 75 -5.90 -6.12 -4.47
CA GLY A 75 -5.39 -7.46 -4.75
C GLY A 75 -4.32 -7.46 -5.83
N ALA A 76 -3.58 -8.56 -5.98
CA ALA A 76 -2.51 -8.70 -6.96
C ALA A 76 -3.02 -8.67 -8.41
N SER A 77 -4.25 -9.15 -8.65
CA SER A 77 -4.84 -9.26 -9.99
C SER A 77 -5.36 -7.94 -10.57
N MET A 78 -5.39 -6.86 -9.77
CA MET A 78 -5.85 -5.55 -10.21
C MET A 78 -4.68 -4.55 -10.18
N PRO A 79 -4.18 -4.09 -11.35
CA PRO A 79 -2.98 -3.27 -11.43
C PRO A 79 -3.28 -1.78 -11.17
N THR A 80 -4.06 -1.48 -10.14
CA THR A 80 -4.52 -0.14 -9.76
C THR A 80 -3.63 0.51 -8.70
N TYR A 81 -2.44 -0.01 -8.50
CA TYR A 81 -1.44 0.49 -7.54
C TYR A 81 -0.01 0.26 -8.07
N SER A 82 0.94 1.02 -7.53
CA SER A 82 2.37 0.85 -7.84
C SER A 82 3.21 0.55 -6.61
N GLY A 83 2.81 1.03 -5.44
CA GLY A 83 3.63 0.97 -4.24
C GLY A 83 2.87 1.09 -2.94
N GLY A 84 3.59 1.56 -1.90
CA GLY A 84 3.08 1.60 -0.52
C GLY A 84 1.82 2.43 -0.32
N LEU A 85 1.67 3.53 -1.06
CA LEU A 85 0.51 4.41 -0.97
C LEU A 85 -0.79 3.67 -1.34
N GLY A 86 -0.79 2.99 -2.49
CA GLY A 86 -1.96 2.25 -2.94
C GLY A 86 -2.26 1.01 -2.11
N VAL A 87 -1.21 0.31 -1.66
CA VAL A 87 -1.38 -0.84 -0.76
C VAL A 87 -2.00 -0.40 0.57
N LEU A 88 -1.55 0.73 1.15
CA LEU A 88 -2.13 1.28 2.37
C LEU A 88 -3.59 1.69 2.16
N ALA A 89 -3.91 2.34 1.03
CA ALA A 89 -5.28 2.71 0.70
C ALA A 89 -6.20 1.48 0.63
N GLY A 90 -5.73 0.40 -0.02
CA GLY A 90 -6.45 -0.88 -0.06
C GLY A 90 -6.63 -1.50 1.33
N ASP A 91 -5.58 -1.53 2.14
CA ASP A 91 -5.62 -2.03 3.53
C ASP A 91 -6.58 -1.20 4.41
N THR A 92 -6.61 0.13 4.19
CA THR A 92 -7.56 1.03 4.87
C THR A 92 -9.01 0.70 4.52
N LEU A 93 -9.33 0.54 3.23
CA LEU A 93 -10.69 0.20 2.80
C LEU A 93 -11.15 -1.18 3.29
N LYS A 94 -10.24 -2.17 3.34
CA LYS A 94 -10.51 -3.49 3.91
C LYS A 94 -10.85 -3.39 5.40
N SER A 95 -10.05 -2.64 6.16
CA SER A 95 -10.32 -2.42 7.58
C SER A 95 -11.58 -1.60 7.83
N CYS A 96 -11.91 -0.64 6.95
CA CYS A 96 -13.21 0.04 7.01
C CYS A 96 -14.35 -0.96 6.79
N ALA A 97 -14.19 -1.94 5.90
CA ALA A 97 -15.18 -2.98 5.69
C ALA A 97 -15.30 -3.92 6.90
N ASP A 98 -14.19 -4.33 7.51
CA ASP A 98 -14.20 -5.16 8.71
C ASP A 98 -14.88 -4.46 9.89
N LEU A 99 -14.56 -3.18 10.09
CA LEU A 99 -15.07 -2.35 11.20
C LEU A 99 -16.43 -1.71 10.89
N ARG A 100 -17.03 -1.95 9.73
CA ARG A 100 -18.31 -1.39 9.28
C ARG A 100 -18.32 0.15 9.28
N VAL A 101 -17.21 0.78 8.94
CA VAL A 101 -17.13 2.23 8.76
C VAL A 101 -17.81 2.61 7.44
N PRO A 102 -18.74 3.57 7.42
CA PRO A 102 -19.55 3.91 6.24
C PRO A 102 -18.76 4.75 5.23
N VAL A 103 -17.77 4.14 4.60
CA VAL A 103 -16.85 4.73 3.62
C VAL A 103 -17.26 4.34 2.19
N VAL A 104 -17.00 5.23 1.23
CA VAL A 104 -16.88 4.93 -0.20
C VAL A 104 -15.49 5.34 -0.66
N GLY A 105 -14.79 4.45 -1.36
CA GLY A 105 -13.48 4.74 -1.96
C GLY A 105 -13.62 5.31 -3.36
N VAL A 106 -12.71 6.22 -3.76
CA VAL A 106 -12.62 6.78 -5.12
C VAL A 106 -11.17 6.74 -5.60
N THR A 107 -10.96 6.21 -6.80
CA THR A 107 -9.64 6.12 -7.46
C THR A 107 -9.80 6.17 -8.98
N LEU A 108 -8.67 6.11 -9.71
CA LEU A 108 -8.66 5.97 -11.17
C LEU A 108 -8.51 4.50 -11.58
N LEU A 109 -8.98 4.14 -12.77
CA LEU A 109 -9.05 2.75 -13.21
C LEU A 109 -7.69 2.16 -13.61
N TYR A 110 -6.85 2.87 -14.35
CA TYR A 110 -5.58 2.43 -14.93
C TYR A 110 -5.66 1.17 -15.81
N ARG A 111 -6.13 1.36 -17.06
CA ARG A 111 -6.32 0.26 -18.02
C ARG A 111 -5.06 -0.51 -18.37
N LYS A 112 -3.91 0.15 -18.32
CA LYS A 112 -2.58 -0.42 -18.60
C LYS A 112 -1.72 -0.53 -17.34
N GLY A 113 -2.30 -0.24 -16.17
CA GLY A 113 -1.65 -0.37 -14.87
C GLY A 113 -0.43 0.53 -14.69
N TYR A 114 0.53 0.07 -13.88
CA TYR A 114 1.83 0.71 -13.74
C TYR A 114 2.78 0.25 -14.84
N PHE A 115 3.33 -0.95 -14.76
CA PHE A 115 4.02 -1.68 -15.84
C PHE A 115 4.32 -3.13 -15.44
N ASP A 116 4.50 -3.99 -16.44
CA ASP A 116 5.08 -5.31 -16.29
C ASP A 116 6.61 -5.22 -16.35
N GLN A 117 7.32 -5.86 -15.40
CA GLN A 117 8.77 -5.78 -15.27
C GLN A 117 9.44 -7.05 -15.76
N LYS A 118 10.40 -6.90 -16.67
CA LYS A 118 11.32 -7.94 -17.10
C LYS A 118 12.76 -7.47 -16.94
N PHE A 119 13.69 -8.42 -16.86
CA PHE A 119 15.13 -8.10 -16.90
C PHE A 119 15.76 -8.59 -18.20
N ASP A 120 16.67 -7.78 -18.73
CA ASP A 120 17.59 -8.24 -19.74
C ASP A 120 18.67 -9.17 -19.13
N GLU A 121 19.50 -9.74 -19.99
CA GLU A 121 20.59 -10.63 -19.56
C GLU A 121 21.60 -9.97 -18.58
N TRP A 122 21.58 -8.63 -18.46
CA TRP A 122 22.49 -7.89 -17.57
C TRP A 122 21.79 -7.36 -16.31
N GLY A 123 20.51 -7.70 -16.11
CA GLY A 123 19.70 -7.22 -14.99
C GLY A 123 19.15 -5.80 -15.21
N GLY A 124 19.17 -5.30 -16.44
CA GLY A 124 18.54 -4.04 -16.81
C GLY A 124 17.03 -4.19 -16.85
N GLN A 125 16.31 -3.32 -16.11
CA GLN A 125 14.86 -3.33 -16.09
C GLN A 125 14.28 -2.87 -17.43
N GLN A 126 13.34 -3.66 -17.95
CA GLN A 126 12.50 -3.38 -19.10
C GLN A 126 11.05 -3.30 -18.66
N GLU A 127 10.30 -2.35 -19.23
CA GLU A 127 8.90 -2.11 -18.90
C GLU A 127 7.99 -2.50 -20.08
N GLY A 128 6.95 -3.29 -19.77
CA GLY A 128 5.87 -3.63 -20.69
C GLY A 128 4.51 -3.16 -20.16
N PRO A 129 3.48 -3.09 -21.00
CA PRO A 129 2.12 -2.81 -20.58
C PRO A 129 1.57 -3.98 -19.76
N VAL A 130 0.79 -3.66 -18.73
CA VAL A 130 0.00 -4.67 -18.03
C VAL A 130 -1.30 -4.91 -18.80
N GLU A 131 -1.57 -6.15 -19.14
CA GLU A 131 -2.82 -6.54 -19.76
C GLU A 131 -3.81 -7.09 -18.74
N TRP A 132 -4.94 -6.44 -18.59
CA TRP A 132 -6.04 -6.92 -17.78
C TRP A 132 -7.38 -6.41 -18.33
N ASN A 133 -8.46 -7.14 -18.00
CA ASN A 133 -9.81 -6.73 -18.40
C ASN A 133 -10.60 -6.30 -17.16
N PRO A 134 -10.90 -5.00 -17.01
CA PRO A 134 -11.70 -4.50 -15.89
C PRO A 134 -13.03 -5.25 -15.68
N ALA A 135 -13.69 -5.65 -16.76
CA ALA A 135 -14.99 -6.33 -16.67
C ALA A 135 -14.94 -7.72 -15.99
N HIS A 136 -13.75 -8.30 -15.82
CA HIS A 136 -13.59 -9.55 -15.07
C HIS A 136 -13.67 -9.34 -13.56
N PHE A 137 -13.42 -8.12 -13.08
CA PHE A 137 -13.30 -7.79 -11.65
C PHE A 137 -14.32 -6.76 -11.20
N LEU A 138 -14.78 -5.88 -12.10
CA LEU A 138 -15.51 -4.67 -11.80
C LEU A 138 -16.89 -4.69 -12.46
N GLN A 139 -17.83 -4.00 -11.82
CA GLN A 139 -19.13 -3.72 -12.38
C GLN A 139 -19.13 -2.32 -13.01
N LEU A 140 -19.44 -2.23 -14.30
CA LEU A 140 -19.66 -0.94 -14.97
C LEU A 140 -20.97 -0.32 -14.45
N LEU A 141 -20.90 0.95 -14.06
CA LEU A 141 -22.06 1.73 -13.64
C LEU A 141 -22.61 2.57 -14.81
N PRO A 142 -23.93 2.82 -14.87
CA PRO A 142 -24.55 3.54 -15.98
C PRO A 142 -24.34 5.07 -15.92
N GLU A 143 -24.05 5.61 -14.74
CA GLU A 143 -23.93 7.06 -14.53
C GLU A 143 -22.63 7.60 -15.15
N LEU A 144 -22.73 8.84 -15.67
CA LEU A 144 -21.60 9.61 -16.21
C LEU A 144 -21.46 10.92 -15.43
N ALA A 145 -20.21 11.34 -15.26
CA ALA A 145 -19.83 12.66 -14.83
C ALA A 145 -19.04 13.37 -15.94
N GLN A 146 -18.86 14.68 -15.82
CA GLN A 146 -18.10 15.48 -16.77
C GLN A 146 -17.11 16.37 -16.05
N VAL A 147 -15.93 16.53 -16.66
CA VAL A 147 -14.92 17.52 -16.27
C VAL A 147 -14.49 18.32 -17.50
N GLU A 148 -14.00 19.53 -17.28
CA GLU A 148 -13.38 20.31 -18.35
C GLU A 148 -11.87 20.12 -18.30
N ILE A 149 -11.27 19.71 -19.44
CA ILE A 149 -9.83 19.58 -19.61
C ILE A 149 -9.47 20.25 -20.95
N GLU A 150 -8.62 21.28 -20.90
CA GLU A 150 -8.20 22.06 -22.07
C GLU A 150 -9.38 22.57 -22.91
N GLN A 151 -10.39 23.14 -22.27
CA GLN A 151 -11.62 23.66 -22.89
C GLN A 151 -12.47 22.58 -23.59
N ARG A 152 -12.20 21.32 -23.38
CA ARG A 152 -13.02 20.20 -23.83
C ARG A 152 -13.80 19.60 -22.68
N THR A 153 -15.03 19.22 -22.92
CA THR A 153 -15.82 18.42 -21.99
C THR A 153 -15.40 16.97 -22.08
N VAL A 154 -14.78 16.44 -21.04
CA VAL A 154 -14.37 15.04 -20.93
C VAL A 154 -15.38 14.29 -20.07
N GLN A 155 -15.98 13.27 -20.66
CA GLN A 155 -16.90 12.37 -19.95
C GLN A 155 -16.12 11.35 -19.14
N VAL A 156 -16.57 11.11 -17.91
CA VAL A 156 -16.00 10.15 -16.97
C VAL A 156 -17.08 9.14 -16.63
N ARG A 157 -16.79 7.86 -16.80
CA ARG A 157 -17.63 6.74 -16.34
C ARG A 157 -17.04 6.12 -15.09
N ALA A 158 -17.83 5.31 -14.41
CA ALA A 158 -17.41 4.66 -13.19
C ALA A 158 -17.54 3.14 -13.27
N TRP A 159 -16.55 2.46 -12.68
CA TRP A 159 -16.58 1.06 -12.36
C TRP A 159 -16.64 0.89 -10.85
N GLN A 160 -17.31 -0.13 -10.37
CA GLN A 160 -17.37 -0.45 -8.94
C GLN A 160 -16.71 -1.78 -8.62
N TYR A 161 -15.87 -1.76 -7.59
CA TYR A 161 -15.38 -2.94 -6.89
C TYR A 161 -15.96 -2.96 -5.47
N ASN A 162 -16.36 -4.13 -4.99
CA ASN A 162 -16.89 -4.30 -3.64
C ASN A 162 -15.79 -4.86 -2.72
N VAL A 163 -15.27 -4.03 -1.82
CA VAL A 163 -14.37 -4.47 -0.75
C VAL A 163 -15.23 -5.09 0.34
N VAL A 164 -15.14 -6.40 0.50
CA VAL A 164 -15.93 -7.16 1.47
C VAL A 164 -15.12 -7.44 2.71
N GLY A 165 -15.60 -6.98 3.86
CA GLY A 165 -14.98 -7.23 5.15
C GLY A 165 -15.31 -8.62 5.72
N LEU A 166 -14.63 -8.98 6.79
CA LEU A 166 -14.81 -10.26 7.50
C LEU A 166 -16.26 -10.46 8.00
N SER A 167 -16.96 -9.36 8.30
CA SER A 167 -18.37 -9.39 8.73
C SER A 167 -19.38 -9.47 7.56
N GLY A 168 -18.91 -9.50 6.31
CA GLY A 168 -19.73 -9.37 5.11
C GLY A 168 -20.15 -7.93 4.77
N TYR A 169 -19.75 -6.94 5.57
CA TYR A 169 -19.99 -5.53 5.26
C TYR A 169 -19.22 -5.11 4.02
N VAL A 170 -19.84 -4.31 3.16
CA VAL A 170 -19.27 -3.92 1.86
C VAL A 170 -18.90 -2.44 1.87
N VAL A 171 -17.66 -2.14 1.52
CA VAL A 171 -17.20 -0.80 1.17
C VAL A 171 -17.05 -0.72 -0.35
N PRO A 172 -17.85 0.10 -1.06
CA PRO A 172 -17.71 0.28 -2.49
C PRO A 172 -16.45 1.10 -2.80
N LEU A 173 -15.69 0.65 -3.80
CA LEU A 173 -14.60 1.38 -4.41
C LEU A 173 -15.02 1.77 -5.83
N ILE A 174 -15.06 3.05 -6.10
CA ILE A 174 -15.43 3.64 -7.39
C ILE A 174 -14.13 3.94 -8.16
N LEU A 175 -13.98 3.33 -9.34
CA LEU A 175 -12.84 3.54 -10.21
C LEU A 175 -13.28 4.37 -11.42
N LEU A 176 -12.68 5.54 -11.58
CA LEU A 176 -13.00 6.49 -12.62
C LEU A 176 -12.25 6.16 -13.92
N ASP A 177 -12.95 6.24 -15.04
CA ASP A 177 -12.44 5.85 -16.35
C ASP A 177 -12.89 6.87 -17.42
N THR A 178 -11.93 7.45 -18.14
CA THR A 178 -12.19 8.41 -19.21
C THR A 178 -12.31 7.75 -20.58
N ASN A 179 -12.12 6.43 -20.71
CA ASN A 179 -12.29 5.74 -21.98
C ASN A 179 -13.78 5.58 -22.34
N VAL A 180 -14.44 6.70 -22.59
CA VAL A 180 -15.84 6.80 -22.97
C VAL A 180 -15.94 7.14 -24.46
N GLU A 181 -16.86 6.50 -25.16
CA GLU A 181 -17.18 6.84 -26.55
C GLU A 181 -17.66 8.29 -26.63
N GLY A 182 -17.09 9.06 -27.58
CA GLY A 182 -17.34 10.50 -27.71
C GLY A 182 -16.28 11.40 -27.08
N ASN A 183 -15.42 10.89 -26.20
CA ASN A 183 -14.19 11.59 -25.81
C ASN A 183 -13.14 11.52 -26.94
N ALA A 184 -12.30 12.55 -27.07
CA ALA A 184 -11.13 12.52 -27.94
C ALA A 184 -10.15 11.42 -27.51
N ASP A 185 -9.34 10.90 -28.42
CA ASP A 185 -8.44 9.78 -28.14
C ASP A 185 -7.46 10.08 -26.98
N ASP A 186 -6.91 11.30 -26.93
CA ASP A 186 -6.03 11.74 -25.84
C ASP A 186 -6.77 11.77 -24.49
N ASP A 187 -8.03 12.21 -24.50
CA ASP A 187 -8.85 12.26 -23.28
C ASP A 187 -9.24 10.85 -22.82
N ARG A 188 -9.50 9.93 -23.76
CA ARG A 188 -9.76 8.52 -23.46
C ARG A 188 -8.58 7.82 -22.81
N ALA A 189 -7.36 8.25 -23.11
CA ALA A 189 -6.11 7.67 -22.60
C ALA A 189 -5.71 8.22 -21.21
N LEU A 190 -6.38 9.22 -20.64
CA LEU A 190 -6.01 9.84 -19.37
C LEU A 190 -5.99 8.86 -18.18
N THR A 191 -6.74 7.78 -18.25
CA THR A 191 -6.77 6.74 -17.23
C THR A 191 -6.12 5.43 -17.70
N ASP A 192 -5.15 5.48 -18.62
CA ASP A 192 -4.42 4.30 -19.06
C ASP A 192 -3.30 3.90 -18.07
N TYR A 193 -2.42 4.82 -17.72
CA TYR A 193 -1.21 4.52 -16.94
C TYR A 193 -1.18 5.23 -15.59
N LEU A 194 -0.86 4.47 -14.55
CA LEU A 194 -0.54 5.01 -13.23
C LEU A 194 0.86 5.65 -13.28
N TYR A 195 0.96 6.91 -12.85
CA TYR A 195 2.19 7.71 -12.89
C TYR A 195 2.85 7.83 -14.29
N GLY A 196 2.05 7.68 -15.33
CA GLY A 196 2.47 7.90 -16.71
C GLY A 196 2.54 9.37 -17.08
N GLY A 197 3.03 9.63 -18.33
CA GLY A 197 2.99 10.93 -18.95
C GLY A 197 3.87 12.02 -18.33
N ASP A 198 3.54 13.25 -18.67
CA ASP A 198 4.18 14.49 -18.22
C ASP A 198 3.33 15.21 -17.14
N GLN A 199 3.69 16.44 -16.79
CA GLN A 199 2.92 17.23 -15.81
C GLN A 199 1.49 17.55 -16.29
N LYS A 200 1.28 17.69 -17.60
CA LYS A 200 -0.05 17.93 -18.17
C LYS A 200 -0.94 16.70 -17.95
N TYR A 201 -0.44 15.51 -18.30
CA TYR A 201 -1.14 14.24 -18.08
C TYR A 201 -1.47 14.03 -16.60
N ARG A 202 -0.50 14.33 -15.73
CA ARG A 202 -0.67 14.20 -14.28
C ARG A 202 -1.74 15.15 -13.73
N LEU A 203 -1.70 16.44 -14.12
CA LEU A 203 -2.73 17.41 -13.70
C LEU A 203 -4.12 16.98 -14.21
N ALA A 204 -4.22 16.48 -15.44
CA ALA A 204 -5.47 15.98 -15.97
C ALA A 204 -6.03 14.79 -15.17
N GLN A 205 -5.16 13.86 -14.74
CA GLN A 205 -5.57 12.77 -13.82
C GLN A 205 -6.06 13.30 -12.48
N GLU A 206 -5.41 14.31 -11.90
CA GLU A 206 -5.84 14.93 -10.64
C GLU A 206 -7.17 15.67 -10.78
N ILE A 207 -7.44 16.30 -11.95
CA ILE A 207 -8.76 16.89 -12.27
C ILE A 207 -9.84 15.79 -12.31
N VAL A 208 -9.57 14.68 -13.00
CA VAL A 208 -10.52 13.55 -13.07
C VAL A 208 -10.75 12.96 -11.68
N LEU A 209 -9.68 12.75 -10.89
CA LEU A 209 -9.80 12.19 -9.54
C LEU A 209 -10.55 13.13 -8.60
N GLY A 210 -10.09 14.36 -8.45
CA GLY A 210 -10.62 15.30 -7.47
C GLY A 210 -11.99 15.85 -7.88
N ILE A 211 -12.02 16.62 -8.97
CA ILE A 211 -13.28 17.26 -9.45
C ILE A 211 -14.24 16.21 -10.00
N GLY A 212 -13.77 15.36 -10.88
CA GLY A 212 -14.56 14.29 -11.50
C GLY A 212 -15.10 13.31 -10.47
N GLY A 213 -14.30 12.95 -9.47
CA GLY A 213 -14.71 12.04 -8.40
C GLY A 213 -15.86 12.58 -7.54
N VAL A 214 -15.81 13.87 -7.14
CA VAL A 214 -16.91 14.50 -6.40
C VAL A 214 -18.18 14.55 -7.25
N ARG A 215 -18.06 14.92 -8.53
CA ARG A 215 -19.20 14.93 -9.47
C ARG A 215 -19.77 13.53 -9.69
N MET A 216 -18.92 12.51 -9.80
CA MET A 216 -19.34 11.12 -9.95
C MET A 216 -20.07 10.60 -8.71
N LEU A 217 -19.55 10.85 -7.51
CA LEU A 217 -20.24 10.43 -6.27
C LEU A 217 -21.66 11.01 -6.20
N ARG A 218 -21.84 12.26 -6.62
CA ARG A 218 -23.18 12.87 -6.69
C ARG A 218 -24.06 12.20 -7.73
N ALA A 219 -23.55 12.01 -8.95
CA ALA A 219 -24.30 11.34 -10.03
C ALA A 219 -24.75 9.94 -9.59
N LEU A 220 -23.91 9.24 -8.82
CA LEU A 220 -24.21 7.92 -8.25
C LEU A 220 -25.19 7.97 -7.06
N GLY A 221 -25.54 9.16 -6.52
CA GLY A 221 -26.48 9.30 -5.40
C GLY A 221 -25.84 9.20 -4.00
N TYR A 222 -24.53 9.39 -3.83
CA TYR A 222 -23.88 9.45 -2.52
C TYR A 222 -24.13 10.80 -1.82
N SER A 223 -25.38 11.10 -1.48
CA SER A 223 -25.78 12.38 -0.90
C SER A 223 -25.44 12.54 0.59
N GLY A 224 -25.17 11.45 1.29
CA GLY A 224 -24.88 11.43 2.72
C GLY A 224 -23.42 11.68 3.09
N VAL A 225 -22.52 11.93 2.12
CA VAL A 225 -21.09 12.13 2.40
C VAL A 225 -20.87 13.45 3.13
N GLU A 226 -20.33 13.34 4.34
CA GLU A 226 -20.02 14.47 5.24
C GLU A 226 -18.52 14.80 5.23
N LYS A 227 -17.65 13.79 5.12
CA LYS A 227 -16.21 13.93 5.15
C LYS A 227 -15.56 13.45 3.84
N PHE A 228 -14.60 14.23 3.35
CA PHE A 228 -13.78 13.91 2.18
C PHE A 228 -12.34 13.75 2.63
N HIS A 229 -11.82 12.54 2.58
CA HIS A 229 -10.47 12.23 2.98
C HIS A 229 -9.55 12.14 1.76
N MET A 230 -8.59 13.04 1.69
CA MET A 230 -7.55 13.10 0.67
C MET A 230 -6.32 12.30 1.12
N ASN A 231 -6.08 11.17 0.47
CA ASN A 231 -4.90 10.36 0.67
C ASN A 231 -3.79 10.85 -0.27
N GLU A 232 -2.98 11.77 0.19
CA GLU A 232 -1.97 12.56 -0.51
C GLU A 232 -2.56 13.70 -1.38
N GLY A 233 -1.68 14.61 -1.81
CA GLY A 233 -2.02 15.83 -2.56
C GLY A 233 -2.73 15.61 -3.89
N HIS A 234 -2.55 14.47 -4.53
CA HIS A 234 -3.18 14.10 -5.81
C HIS A 234 -4.72 14.23 -5.86
N ALA A 235 -5.37 14.16 -4.71
CA ALA A 235 -6.81 14.28 -4.60
C ALA A 235 -7.28 15.70 -4.27
N SER A 236 -6.36 16.65 -4.03
CA SER A 236 -6.68 17.95 -3.43
C SER A 236 -7.61 18.82 -4.26
N LEU A 237 -7.66 18.63 -5.60
CA LEU A 237 -8.56 19.40 -6.45
C LEU A 237 -10.04 19.17 -6.12
N LEU A 238 -10.37 18.15 -5.32
CA LEU A 238 -11.75 17.94 -4.82
C LEU A 238 -12.26 19.13 -4.00
N VAL A 239 -11.37 19.84 -3.30
CA VAL A 239 -11.77 20.97 -2.45
C VAL A 239 -12.27 22.14 -3.28
N LEU A 240 -11.78 22.31 -4.52
CA LEU A 240 -12.25 23.35 -5.45
C LEU A 240 -13.69 23.03 -5.92
N GLU A 241 -13.99 21.78 -6.21
CA GLU A 241 -15.35 21.37 -6.55
C GLU A 241 -16.31 21.50 -5.36
N LEU A 242 -15.85 21.23 -4.13
CA LEU A 242 -16.64 21.45 -2.93
C LEU A 242 -16.93 22.94 -2.68
N LEU A 243 -15.96 23.82 -2.92
CA LEU A 243 -16.13 25.27 -2.85
C LEU A 243 -17.14 25.75 -3.90
N ASN A 244 -17.00 25.31 -5.15
CA ASN A 244 -17.91 25.68 -6.21
C ASN A 244 -19.36 25.32 -5.86
N ARG A 245 -19.57 24.10 -5.34
CA ARG A 245 -20.90 23.63 -4.92
C ARG A 245 -21.48 24.41 -3.77
N GLN A 246 -20.65 24.71 -2.76
CA GLN A 246 -21.06 25.55 -1.64
C GLN A 246 -21.53 26.92 -2.15
N LYS A 247 -20.85 27.48 -3.15
CA LYS A 247 -21.22 28.74 -3.78
C LYS A 247 -22.51 28.65 -4.60
N GLU A 248 -22.75 27.54 -5.30
CA GLU A 248 -24.00 27.27 -6.01
C GLU A 248 -25.21 27.18 -5.05
N GLU A 249 -25.02 26.51 -3.90
CA GLU A 249 -26.04 26.37 -2.86
C GLU A 249 -26.33 27.67 -2.10
N GLN A 250 -25.29 28.48 -1.87
CA GLN A 250 -25.33 29.72 -1.10
C GLN A 250 -24.55 30.84 -1.84
N PRO A 251 -25.16 31.57 -2.76
CA PRO A 251 -24.46 32.49 -3.67
C PRO A 251 -23.80 33.71 -3.03
N ALA A 252 -24.10 34.03 -1.75
CA ALA A 252 -23.63 35.27 -1.14
C ALA A 252 -22.10 35.36 -1.00
N GLU A 253 -21.42 34.34 -0.42
CA GLU A 253 -20.00 34.36 -0.15
C GLU A 253 -19.35 32.96 -0.32
N TRP A 254 -18.00 32.92 -0.43
CA TRP A 254 -17.20 31.68 -0.40
C TRP A 254 -17.02 31.25 1.05
N ASP A 255 -17.61 30.12 1.45
CA ASP A 255 -17.49 29.60 2.81
C ASP A 255 -16.36 28.55 2.89
N PHE A 256 -15.14 29.03 3.08
CA PHE A 256 -13.95 28.18 3.23
C PHE A 256 -14.01 27.31 4.49
N GLU A 257 -14.62 27.80 5.58
CA GLU A 257 -14.74 27.04 6.83
C GLU A 257 -15.69 25.85 6.67
N LYS A 258 -16.77 26.01 5.96
CA LYS A 258 -17.71 24.92 5.67
C LYS A 258 -17.03 23.81 4.89
N VAL A 259 -16.20 24.15 3.89
CA VAL A 259 -15.43 23.15 3.13
C VAL A 259 -14.32 22.54 3.99
N ARG A 260 -13.57 23.37 4.74
CA ARG A 260 -12.51 22.90 5.64
C ARG A 260 -13.00 21.87 6.63
N ASN A 261 -14.15 22.10 7.25
CA ASN A 261 -14.76 21.18 8.22
C ASN A 261 -15.16 19.83 7.62
N ARG A 262 -15.26 19.73 6.30
CA ARG A 262 -15.58 18.49 5.59
C ARG A 262 -14.34 17.72 5.09
N CYS A 263 -13.15 18.32 5.15
CA CYS A 263 -11.95 17.73 4.53
C CYS A 263 -10.96 17.23 5.58
N VAL A 264 -10.37 16.09 5.26
CA VAL A 264 -9.27 15.43 5.98
C VAL A 264 -8.13 15.22 5.00
N PHE A 265 -6.91 15.53 5.39
CA PHE A 265 -5.72 15.36 4.55
C PHE A 265 -4.65 14.53 5.25
N THR A 266 -4.22 13.46 4.59
CA THR A 266 -3.08 12.66 5.01
C THR A 266 -1.94 12.83 4.01
N THR A 267 -0.79 13.36 4.46
CA THR A 267 0.43 13.43 3.65
C THR A 267 1.30 12.20 3.88
N HIS A 268 1.92 11.70 2.81
CA HIS A 268 2.83 10.55 2.80
C HIS A 268 4.24 10.91 2.35
N THR A 269 4.48 12.16 2.01
CA THR A 269 5.70 12.62 1.35
C THR A 269 6.59 13.37 2.34
N PRO A 270 7.79 12.84 2.68
CA PRO A 270 8.68 13.45 3.68
C PRO A 270 9.67 14.44 3.10
N VAL A 271 9.58 14.77 1.80
CA VAL A 271 10.52 15.65 1.10
C VAL A 271 9.81 16.68 0.23
N PRO A 272 10.28 17.95 0.18
CA PRO A 272 9.63 19.02 -0.58
C PRO A 272 9.50 18.75 -2.08
N ALA A 273 10.45 18.03 -2.68
CA ALA A 273 10.46 17.72 -4.12
C ALA A 273 9.44 16.67 -4.53
N GLY A 274 8.88 15.92 -3.58
CA GLY A 274 7.88 14.89 -3.85
C GLY A 274 6.44 15.42 -3.88
N HIS A 275 6.21 16.67 -3.50
CA HIS A 275 4.90 17.32 -3.57
C HIS A 275 4.66 17.92 -4.94
N ASP A 276 3.51 17.60 -5.56
CA ASP A 276 3.17 18.09 -6.89
C ASP A 276 2.96 19.60 -6.91
N LYS A 277 3.58 20.23 -7.90
CA LYS A 277 3.48 21.67 -8.17
C LYS A 277 3.32 21.88 -9.67
N PHE A 278 2.30 22.64 -10.05
CA PHE A 278 1.99 22.94 -11.44
C PHE A 278 2.13 24.42 -11.74
N GLU A 279 2.75 24.73 -12.90
CA GLU A 279 2.81 26.10 -13.41
C GLU A 279 1.40 26.63 -13.66
N TYR A 280 1.12 27.87 -13.27
CA TYR A 280 -0.23 28.42 -13.41
C TYR A 280 -0.69 28.58 -14.86
N ASP A 281 0.23 28.74 -15.81
CA ASP A 281 -0.12 28.73 -17.23
C ASP A 281 -0.64 27.35 -17.67
N LEU A 282 -0.09 26.27 -17.11
CA LEU A 282 -0.61 24.93 -17.35
C LEU A 282 -1.98 24.76 -16.69
N VAL A 283 -2.15 25.20 -15.43
CA VAL A 283 -3.41 25.12 -14.69
C VAL A 283 -4.53 25.85 -15.45
N LYS A 284 -4.28 27.08 -15.89
CA LYS A 284 -5.25 27.89 -16.66
C LYS A 284 -5.68 27.23 -17.97
N ARG A 285 -4.73 26.56 -18.65
CA ARG A 285 -5.05 25.84 -19.89
C ARG A 285 -5.77 24.51 -19.63
N ALA A 286 -5.34 23.77 -18.61
CA ALA A 286 -5.80 22.40 -18.38
C ALA A 286 -7.15 22.35 -17.63
N MET A 287 -7.37 23.24 -16.67
CA MET A 287 -8.53 23.17 -15.81
C MET A 287 -9.57 24.22 -16.21
N GLY A 288 -10.82 23.80 -16.38
CA GLY A 288 -11.95 24.71 -16.57
C GLY A 288 -12.17 25.62 -15.36
N GLN A 289 -12.98 26.65 -15.52
CA GLN A 289 -13.24 27.63 -14.47
C GLN A 289 -14.18 27.05 -13.38
N VAL A 290 -13.59 26.33 -12.42
CA VAL A 290 -14.32 25.75 -11.27
C VAL A 290 -14.53 26.81 -10.18
N VAL A 291 -13.49 27.58 -9.89
CA VAL A 291 -13.50 28.73 -8.96
C VAL A 291 -12.69 29.88 -9.57
N PRO A 292 -12.85 31.15 -9.12
CA PRO A 292 -12.00 32.26 -9.54
C PRO A 292 -10.52 31.93 -9.33
N PHE A 293 -9.68 32.34 -10.28
CA PHE A 293 -8.26 32.01 -10.29
C PHE A 293 -7.51 32.56 -9.06
N GLU A 294 -7.93 33.73 -8.59
CA GLU A 294 -7.37 34.40 -7.39
C GLU A 294 -7.55 33.53 -6.14
N ILE A 295 -8.66 32.77 -6.06
CA ILE A 295 -8.90 31.81 -4.97
C ILE A 295 -7.93 30.65 -5.06
N ILE A 296 -7.64 30.14 -6.26
CA ILE A 296 -6.68 29.07 -6.46
C ILE A 296 -5.28 29.54 -6.01
N GLN A 297 -4.87 30.75 -6.40
CA GLN A 297 -3.59 31.32 -5.99
C GLN A 297 -3.51 31.58 -4.48
N MET A 298 -4.59 32.07 -3.88
CA MET A 298 -4.67 32.30 -2.44
C MET A 298 -4.49 31.00 -1.65
N LEU A 299 -5.10 29.90 -2.11
CA LEU A 299 -5.12 28.63 -1.40
C LEU A 299 -3.95 27.70 -1.77
N GLY A 300 -3.49 27.73 -3.02
CA GLY A 300 -2.48 26.81 -3.54
C GLY A 300 -1.07 27.40 -3.67
N GLY A 301 -0.89 28.71 -3.36
CA GLY A 301 0.39 29.42 -3.48
C GLY A 301 0.44 30.40 -4.64
N GLN A 302 1.28 31.43 -4.54
CA GLN A 302 1.28 32.56 -5.48
C GLN A 302 2.02 32.27 -6.80
N GLU A 303 3.10 31.51 -6.74
CA GLU A 303 3.98 31.25 -7.90
C GLU A 303 3.53 30.07 -8.74
N ARG A 304 3.14 28.98 -8.07
CA ARG A 304 2.70 27.70 -8.65
C ARG A 304 1.57 27.13 -7.83
N LEU A 305 0.68 26.40 -8.47
CA LEU A 305 -0.29 25.59 -7.74
C LEU A 305 0.44 24.43 -7.04
N ASN A 306 0.59 24.52 -5.73
CA ASN A 306 1.02 23.45 -4.86
C ASN A 306 -0.22 22.73 -4.31
N VAL A 307 -0.48 21.53 -4.79
CA VAL A 307 -1.68 20.77 -4.41
C VAL A 307 -1.69 20.37 -2.93
N THR A 308 -0.51 20.25 -2.31
CA THR A 308 -0.40 20.02 -0.86
C THR A 308 -0.82 21.25 -0.05
N LEU A 309 -0.40 22.46 -0.45
CA LEU A 309 -0.86 23.70 0.19
C LEU A 309 -2.37 23.87 0.06
N LEU A 310 -2.94 23.52 -1.10
CA LEU A 310 -4.38 23.54 -1.32
C LEU A 310 -5.10 22.61 -0.33
N ALA A 311 -4.60 21.38 -0.15
CA ALA A 311 -5.14 20.44 0.82
C ALA A 311 -4.99 20.91 2.27
N LEU A 312 -3.81 21.46 2.64
CA LEU A 312 -3.53 21.98 3.98
C LEU A 312 -4.48 23.15 4.35
N ASN A 313 -4.71 24.08 3.41
CA ASN A 313 -5.55 25.23 3.64
C ASN A 313 -7.03 24.90 3.81
N LEU A 314 -7.50 23.82 3.19
CA LEU A 314 -8.92 23.42 3.21
C LEU A 314 -9.17 22.07 3.89
N SER A 315 -8.34 21.68 4.85
CA SER A 315 -8.59 20.53 5.70
C SER A 315 -8.65 20.89 7.18
N ARG A 316 -9.68 20.38 7.87
CA ARG A 316 -9.84 20.54 9.31
C ARG A 316 -8.87 19.66 10.08
N TYR A 317 -8.63 18.46 9.61
CA TYR A 317 -7.70 17.52 10.19
C TYR A 317 -6.62 17.17 9.17
N VAL A 318 -5.38 17.34 9.58
CA VAL A 318 -4.18 17.03 8.77
C VAL A 318 -3.27 16.13 9.58
N ASN A 319 -2.75 15.07 8.96
CA ASN A 319 -1.80 14.19 9.61
C ASN A 319 -0.71 13.66 8.69
N GLY A 320 0.47 13.44 9.28
CA GLY A 320 1.51 12.56 8.78
C GLY A 320 1.24 11.11 9.18
N VAL A 321 2.09 10.18 8.75
CA VAL A 321 1.88 8.73 8.80
C VAL A 321 2.81 7.98 9.76
N ALA A 322 3.56 8.71 10.57
CA ALA A 322 4.36 8.27 11.71
C ALA A 322 4.69 9.48 12.58
N LYS A 323 5.13 9.28 13.82
CA LYS A 323 5.54 10.37 14.72
C LYS A 323 6.64 11.24 14.11
N ARG A 324 7.69 10.61 13.58
CA ARG A 324 8.78 11.37 12.92
C ARG A 324 8.29 12.13 11.70
N HIS A 325 7.34 11.55 10.95
CA HIS A 325 6.79 12.23 9.78
C HIS A 325 5.93 13.45 10.13
N GLU A 326 5.28 13.48 11.30
CA GLU A 326 4.63 14.70 11.83
C GLU A 326 5.64 15.81 11.99
N GLU A 327 6.79 15.54 12.65
CA GLU A 327 7.87 16.50 12.88
C GLU A 327 8.41 17.05 11.56
N VAL A 328 8.80 16.16 10.64
CA VAL A 328 9.32 16.54 9.31
C VAL A 328 8.28 17.34 8.51
N SER A 329 7.01 16.98 8.59
CA SER A 329 5.94 17.70 7.89
C SER A 329 5.70 19.09 8.47
N ARG A 330 5.78 19.26 9.79
CA ARG A 330 5.70 20.58 10.44
C ARG A 330 6.86 21.49 10.07
N GLU A 331 8.06 20.94 9.91
CA GLU A 331 9.22 21.68 9.42
C GLU A 331 9.05 22.12 7.97
N MET A 332 8.49 21.25 7.09
CA MET A 332 8.22 21.59 5.69
C MET A 332 7.09 22.62 5.52
N PHE A 333 6.09 22.59 6.40
CA PHE A 333 4.90 23.43 6.32
C PHE A 333 4.68 24.17 7.66
N PRO A 334 5.55 25.15 7.99
CA PRO A 334 5.44 25.87 9.24
C PRO A 334 4.12 26.65 9.34
N GLY A 335 3.51 26.60 10.52
CA GLY A 335 2.23 27.26 10.79
C GLY A 335 0.98 26.40 10.56
N TYR A 336 1.12 25.21 9.97
CA TYR A 336 -0.01 24.28 9.85
C TYR A 336 -0.04 23.28 11.02
N PRO A 337 -1.21 23.05 11.64
CA PRO A 337 -1.37 22.03 12.68
C PRO A 337 -1.40 20.63 12.04
N ILE A 338 -0.25 19.99 11.97
CA ILE A 338 -0.11 18.63 11.44
C ILE A 338 0.01 17.67 12.62
N ASN A 339 -0.85 16.68 12.68
CA ASN A 339 -0.84 15.58 13.65
C ASN A 339 -0.17 14.35 13.05
N HIS A 340 -0.20 13.21 13.76
CA HIS A 340 0.13 11.91 13.16
C HIS A 340 -0.96 10.87 13.48
N ILE A 341 -1.12 9.96 12.53
CA ILE A 341 -1.73 8.66 12.73
C ILE A 341 -0.75 7.66 12.10
N THR A 342 0.00 6.96 12.95
CA THR A 342 1.00 6.02 12.47
C THR A 342 0.34 4.92 11.65
N ASN A 343 0.87 4.64 10.48
CA ASN A 343 0.35 3.62 9.58
C ASN A 343 0.23 2.24 10.25
N GLY A 344 -0.53 1.40 9.63
CA GLY A 344 -0.65 -0.01 9.90
C GLY A 344 -0.83 -0.81 8.62
N VAL A 345 -1.01 -2.11 8.74
CA VAL A 345 -1.29 -3.02 7.62
C VAL A 345 -2.51 -3.86 7.95
N HIS A 346 -3.22 -4.34 6.92
CA HIS A 346 -4.40 -5.17 7.12
C HIS A 346 -3.98 -6.58 7.56
N SER A 347 -4.19 -6.91 8.82
CA SER A 347 -3.66 -8.12 9.46
C SER A 347 -4.02 -9.39 8.71
N TRP A 348 -5.29 -9.55 8.31
CA TRP A 348 -5.74 -10.72 7.56
C TRP A 348 -5.05 -10.85 6.18
N THR A 349 -4.87 -9.75 5.45
CA THR A 349 -4.22 -9.76 4.13
C THR A 349 -2.76 -10.17 4.24
N TRP A 350 -2.03 -9.69 5.26
CA TRP A 350 -0.57 -9.81 5.32
C TRP A 350 -0.07 -10.98 6.16
N THR A 351 -0.92 -11.62 6.94
CA THR A 351 -0.59 -12.88 7.61
C THR A 351 -0.67 -14.04 6.60
N CYS A 352 0.37 -14.83 6.47
CA CYS A 352 0.39 -16.01 5.59
C CYS A 352 -0.43 -17.15 6.19
N ASP A 353 -0.79 -18.15 5.35
CA ASP A 353 -1.76 -19.18 5.74
C ASP A 353 -1.30 -20.04 6.92
N SER A 354 0.00 -20.36 7.03
CA SER A 354 0.53 -21.12 8.16
C SER A 354 0.42 -20.34 9.49
N PHE A 355 0.67 -19.04 9.46
CA PHE A 355 0.48 -18.18 10.64
C PHE A 355 -1.00 -17.90 10.94
N LYS A 356 -1.88 -17.81 9.92
CA LYS A 356 -3.33 -17.75 10.16
C LYS A 356 -3.81 -19.00 10.91
N ALA A 357 -3.42 -20.19 10.44
CA ALA A 357 -3.77 -21.44 11.10
C ALA A 357 -3.25 -21.50 12.55
N LEU A 358 -2.03 -21.00 12.80
CA LEU A 358 -1.47 -20.88 14.14
C LEU A 358 -2.31 -19.95 15.02
N TYR A 359 -2.67 -18.77 14.52
CA TYR A 359 -3.45 -17.79 15.27
C TYR A 359 -4.90 -18.25 15.48
N ASP A 360 -5.54 -18.85 14.49
CA ASP A 360 -6.88 -19.42 14.62
C ASP A 360 -6.95 -20.46 15.75
N ARG A 361 -5.88 -21.25 15.91
CA ARG A 361 -5.78 -22.27 16.95
C ARG A 361 -5.56 -21.69 18.36
N TYR A 362 -4.69 -20.68 18.51
CA TYR A 362 -4.22 -20.23 19.82
C TYR A 362 -4.72 -18.85 20.24
N ILE A 363 -5.15 -18.02 19.28
CA ILE A 363 -5.60 -16.64 19.47
C ILE A 363 -6.92 -16.42 18.71
N PRO A 364 -7.97 -17.20 19.00
CA PRO A 364 -9.22 -17.08 18.27
C PRO A 364 -9.78 -15.66 18.33
N GLY A 365 -10.26 -15.12 17.20
CA GLY A 365 -10.77 -13.76 17.07
C GLY A 365 -9.72 -12.70 16.73
N TRP A 366 -8.46 -13.09 16.50
CA TRP A 366 -7.39 -12.17 16.09
C TRP A 366 -7.67 -11.46 14.76
N ASP A 367 -8.44 -12.09 13.90
CA ASP A 367 -8.85 -11.56 12.61
C ASP A 367 -9.81 -10.37 12.74
N ASN A 368 -10.72 -10.40 13.73
CA ASN A 368 -11.65 -9.32 14.05
C ASN A 368 -11.03 -8.24 14.97
N ASP A 369 -10.15 -8.66 15.87
CA ASP A 369 -9.39 -7.77 16.76
C ASP A 369 -7.90 -8.11 16.71
N PRO A 370 -7.13 -7.50 15.78
CA PRO A 370 -5.69 -7.74 15.69
C PRO A 370 -4.89 -7.39 16.95
N ALA A 371 -5.41 -6.57 17.86
CA ALA A 371 -4.77 -6.31 19.14
C ALA A 371 -4.65 -7.59 19.99
N MET A 372 -5.46 -8.61 19.73
CA MET A 372 -5.34 -9.92 20.34
C MET A 372 -4.01 -10.61 20.04
N LEU A 373 -3.30 -10.24 18.98
CA LEU A 373 -1.96 -10.76 18.66
C LEU A 373 -0.92 -10.49 19.77
N ARG A 374 -1.19 -9.56 20.71
CA ARG A 374 -0.39 -9.41 21.95
C ARG A 374 -0.25 -10.71 22.74
N LYS A 375 -1.17 -11.66 22.57
CA LYS A 375 -1.10 -12.99 23.20
C LYS A 375 -0.06 -13.91 22.56
N ALA A 376 0.61 -13.50 21.48
CA ALA A 376 1.61 -14.31 20.79
C ALA A 376 2.81 -14.69 21.68
N LEU A 377 3.04 -13.99 22.80
CA LEU A 377 4.04 -14.38 23.80
C LEU A 377 3.78 -15.76 24.42
N SER A 378 2.53 -16.23 24.41
CA SER A 378 2.14 -17.54 24.93
C SER A 378 2.09 -18.65 23.87
N LEU A 379 2.35 -18.35 22.60
CA LEU A 379 2.37 -19.35 21.53
C LEU A 379 3.47 -20.40 21.79
N PRO A 380 3.22 -21.68 21.56
CA PRO A 380 4.26 -22.69 21.59
C PRO A 380 5.36 -22.38 20.56
N LYS A 381 6.61 -22.33 21.01
CA LYS A 381 7.74 -21.96 20.17
C LYS A 381 7.91 -22.89 18.95
N ASP A 382 7.71 -24.18 19.16
CA ASP A 382 7.85 -25.18 18.10
C ASP A 382 6.77 -25.01 17.02
N ASP A 383 5.53 -24.61 17.41
CA ASP A 383 4.46 -24.35 16.44
C ASP A 383 4.69 -23.05 15.67
N VAL A 384 5.28 -22.02 16.31
CA VAL A 384 5.73 -20.79 15.62
C VAL A 384 6.81 -21.12 14.60
N TRP A 385 7.78 -21.97 14.98
CA TRP A 385 8.82 -22.38 14.05
C TRP A 385 8.28 -23.22 12.90
N ALA A 386 7.38 -24.15 13.17
CA ALA A 386 6.74 -24.96 12.13
C ALA A 386 5.98 -24.11 11.11
N ALA A 387 5.21 -23.13 11.59
CA ALA A 387 4.50 -22.18 10.72
C ALA A 387 5.46 -21.36 9.84
N HIS A 388 6.60 -20.94 10.40
CA HIS A 388 7.62 -20.20 9.67
C HIS A 388 8.32 -21.07 8.61
N VAL A 389 8.71 -22.30 8.96
CA VAL A 389 9.34 -23.24 8.02
C VAL A 389 8.44 -23.51 6.82
N GLU A 390 7.13 -23.66 7.04
CA GLU A 390 6.17 -23.82 5.94
C GLU A 390 6.13 -22.58 5.03
N ALA A 391 6.09 -21.37 5.61
CA ALA A 391 6.12 -20.13 4.84
C ALA A 391 7.42 -19.98 4.05
N LYS A 392 8.57 -20.28 4.67
CA LYS A 392 9.88 -20.27 4.02
C LYS A 392 9.95 -21.27 2.87
N ALA A 393 9.46 -22.49 3.06
CA ALA A 393 9.44 -23.51 2.01
C ALA A 393 8.69 -23.05 0.75
N ARG A 394 7.56 -22.33 0.92
CA ARG A 394 6.81 -21.73 -0.20
C ARG A 394 7.62 -20.66 -0.94
N LEU A 395 8.34 -19.81 -0.21
CA LEU A 395 9.24 -18.81 -0.82
C LEU A 395 10.36 -19.50 -1.61
N LEU A 396 11.03 -20.50 -1.02
CA LEU A 396 12.13 -21.21 -1.68
C LEU A 396 11.67 -21.93 -2.95
N ALA A 397 10.48 -22.53 -2.94
CA ALA A 397 9.87 -23.14 -4.11
C ALA A 397 9.63 -22.14 -5.23
N LEU A 398 9.07 -20.98 -4.91
CA LEU A 398 8.84 -19.88 -5.86
C LEU A 398 10.16 -19.36 -6.46
N VAL A 399 11.17 -19.13 -5.62
CA VAL A 399 12.51 -18.70 -6.09
C VAL A 399 13.07 -19.69 -7.10
N LYS A 400 13.01 -20.99 -6.79
CA LYS A 400 13.47 -22.04 -7.70
C LYS A 400 12.70 -22.05 -9.01
N GLU A 401 11.38 -21.91 -8.95
CA GLU A 401 10.52 -21.85 -10.13
C GLU A 401 10.85 -20.65 -11.04
N GLN A 402 11.02 -19.46 -10.47
CA GLN A 402 11.22 -18.24 -11.25
C GLN A 402 12.66 -18.05 -11.75
N THR A 403 13.65 -18.50 -10.97
CA THR A 403 15.05 -18.18 -11.24
C THR A 403 15.92 -19.40 -11.52
N GLY A 404 15.46 -20.60 -11.26
CA GLY A 404 16.25 -21.83 -11.30
C GLY A 404 17.22 -21.99 -10.12
N VAL A 405 17.41 -20.96 -9.28
CA VAL A 405 18.33 -20.97 -8.13
C VAL A 405 17.69 -21.75 -6.97
N SER A 406 18.43 -22.70 -6.41
CA SER A 406 18.01 -23.45 -5.22
C SER A 406 18.58 -22.79 -3.97
N LEU A 407 17.71 -22.21 -3.15
CA LEU A 407 18.07 -21.66 -1.84
C LEU A 407 18.00 -22.74 -0.74
N SER A 408 18.79 -22.61 0.31
CA SER A 408 18.82 -23.53 1.44
C SER A 408 17.73 -23.22 2.48
N ALA A 409 17.05 -24.25 2.97
CA ALA A 409 16.09 -24.11 4.08
C ALA A 409 16.78 -23.70 5.40
N ASP A 410 18.04 -24.08 5.58
CA ASP A 410 18.80 -23.87 6.82
C ASP A 410 19.58 -22.55 6.83
N ALA A 411 19.81 -21.90 5.68
CA ALA A 411 20.52 -20.63 5.60
C ALA A 411 19.64 -19.46 6.05
N LEU A 412 20.26 -18.49 6.74
CA LEU A 412 19.59 -17.25 7.13
C LEU A 412 19.14 -16.49 5.87
N THR A 413 17.84 -16.44 5.64
CA THR A 413 17.23 -15.79 4.48
C THR A 413 16.88 -14.35 4.81
N ILE A 414 17.56 -13.40 4.17
CA ILE A 414 17.36 -11.97 4.35
C ILE A 414 16.53 -11.45 3.18
N GLY A 415 15.33 -10.93 3.48
CA GLY A 415 14.41 -10.37 2.49
C GLY A 415 14.52 -8.85 2.41
N PHE A 416 14.50 -8.33 1.17
CA PHE A 416 14.42 -6.91 0.87
C PHE A 416 13.54 -6.70 -0.36
N ALA A 417 12.32 -6.18 -0.18
CA ALA A 417 11.41 -5.98 -1.31
C ALA A 417 10.64 -4.67 -1.18
N ARG A 418 10.94 -3.74 -2.10
CA ARG A 418 10.34 -2.40 -2.15
C ARG A 418 10.74 -1.66 -3.42
N ARG A 419 10.08 -0.52 -3.72
CA ARG A 419 10.46 0.33 -4.85
C ARG A 419 11.97 0.57 -4.85
N ALA A 420 12.62 0.28 -5.97
CA ALA A 420 14.04 0.55 -6.16
C ALA A 420 14.23 2.06 -6.40
N THR A 421 14.74 2.76 -5.40
CA THR A 421 15.14 4.17 -5.42
C THR A 421 16.38 4.35 -4.57
N GLN A 422 17.21 5.32 -4.90
CA GLN A 422 18.54 5.47 -4.28
C GLN A 422 18.48 5.59 -2.74
N TYR A 423 17.56 6.40 -2.20
CA TYR A 423 17.48 6.59 -0.75
C TYR A 423 17.11 5.33 0.05
N LYS A 424 16.58 4.30 -0.61
CA LYS A 424 16.30 3.00 0.02
C LYS A 424 17.57 2.18 0.27
N ARG A 425 18.67 2.51 -0.40
CA ARG A 425 19.99 1.92 -0.24
C ARG A 425 19.99 0.38 -0.21
N ALA A 426 19.30 -0.23 -1.17
CA ALA A 426 19.14 -1.69 -1.23
C ALA A 426 20.49 -2.43 -1.32
N ASP A 427 21.52 -1.79 -1.83
CA ASP A 427 22.88 -2.30 -1.98
C ASP A 427 23.80 -2.03 -0.77
N LEU A 428 23.33 -1.33 0.28
CA LEU A 428 24.13 -1.01 1.47
C LEU A 428 24.72 -2.28 2.12
N VAL A 429 23.96 -3.38 2.14
CA VAL A 429 24.39 -4.67 2.70
C VAL A 429 25.56 -5.31 1.93
N PHE A 430 25.83 -4.85 0.73
CA PHE A 430 26.93 -5.35 -0.13
C PHE A 430 28.14 -4.40 -0.16
N SER A 431 28.19 -3.37 0.69
CA SER A 431 29.32 -2.43 0.76
C SER A 431 30.66 -3.10 1.11
N ASP A 432 30.62 -4.22 1.84
CA ASP A 432 31.77 -5.05 2.19
C ASP A 432 31.44 -6.53 2.01
N MET A 433 31.60 -7.00 0.78
CA MET A 433 31.35 -8.40 0.41
C MET A 433 32.30 -9.37 1.11
N GLN A 434 33.55 -8.95 1.38
CA GLN A 434 34.53 -9.82 2.04
C GLN A 434 34.04 -10.22 3.44
N ARG A 435 33.43 -9.29 4.15
CA ARG A 435 32.89 -9.49 5.50
C ARG A 435 31.73 -10.49 5.51
N LEU A 436 30.84 -10.43 4.50
CA LEU A 436 29.77 -11.42 4.33
C LEU A 436 30.33 -12.81 4.00
N LEU A 437 31.35 -12.90 3.14
CA LEU A 437 32.03 -14.17 2.82
C LEU A 437 32.71 -14.75 4.05
N ASP A 438 33.31 -13.93 4.89
CA ASP A 438 33.95 -14.37 6.13
C ASP A 438 32.93 -14.91 7.15
N MET A 439 31.71 -14.35 7.18
CA MET A 439 30.62 -14.93 7.99
C MET A 439 30.24 -16.33 7.51
N VAL A 440 30.09 -16.53 6.20
CA VAL A 440 29.79 -17.84 5.62
C VAL A 440 30.93 -18.85 5.95
N ARG A 441 32.18 -18.44 5.83
CA ARG A 441 33.35 -19.27 6.20
C ARG A 441 33.38 -19.65 7.67
N ARG A 442 32.84 -18.79 8.55
CA ARG A 442 32.68 -19.06 9.99
C ARG A 442 31.49 -19.97 10.31
N GLY A 443 30.74 -20.43 9.32
CA GLY A 443 29.61 -21.35 9.51
C GLY A 443 28.25 -20.63 9.69
N TYR A 444 28.11 -19.40 9.21
CA TYR A 444 26.88 -18.64 9.16
C TYR A 444 26.42 -18.44 7.70
N PRO A 445 25.84 -19.45 7.04
CA PRO A 445 25.38 -19.32 5.66
C PRO A 445 24.33 -18.22 5.50
N LEU A 446 24.51 -17.35 4.51
CA LEU A 446 23.61 -16.26 4.19
C LEU A 446 23.02 -16.44 2.79
N GLN A 447 21.77 -16.02 2.61
CA GLN A 447 21.15 -15.89 1.30
C GLN A 447 20.18 -14.71 1.28
N PHE A 448 20.00 -14.10 0.11
CA PHE A 448 19.23 -12.88 -0.02
C PHE A 448 18.15 -13.01 -1.09
N VAL A 449 16.97 -12.46 -0.80
CA VAL A 449 15.85 -12.37 -1.75
C VAL A 449 15.43 -10.91 -1.89
N PHE A 450 15.68 -10.37 -3.09
CA PHE A 450 15.29 -9.03 -3.47
C PHE A 450 14.11 -9.05 -4.42
N ALA A 451 13.31 -7.99 -4.38
CA ALA A 451 12.32 -7.67 -5.39
C ALA A 451 11.98 -6.17 -5.35
N GLY A 452 11.46 -5.67 -6.45
CA GLY A 452 11.01 -4.28 -6.52
C GLY A 452 11.16 -3.70 -7.91
N LYS A 453 10.37 -2.67 -8.20
CA LYS A 453 10.36 -1.95 -9.47
C LYS A 453 10.98 -0.57 -9.29
N ALA A 454 11.84 -0.16 -10.21
CA ALA A 454 12.25 1.23 -10.37
C ALA A 454 11.22 1.97 -11.24
N HIS A 455 10.94 3.24 -10.95
CA HIS A 455 10.08 4.02 -11.84
C HIS A 455 10.72 4.07 -13.25
N PRO A 456 9.94 4.00 -14.35
CA PRO A 456 10.50 3.98 -15.71
C PRO A 456 11.50 5.10 -16.03
N ARG A 457 11.32 6.27 -15.39
CA ARG A 457 12.22 7.43 -15.53
C ARG A 457 13.30 7.55 -14.45
N ASP A 458 13.35 6.61 -13.51
CA ASP A 458 14.37 6.58 -12.44
C ASP A 458 15.59 5.76 -12.87
N GLY A 459 16.52 6.42 -13.56
CA GLY A 459 17.77 5.78 -14.02
C GLY A 459 18.63 5.27 -12.86
N GLU A 460 18.67 5.98 -11.73
CA GLU A 460 19.45 5.57 -10.54
C GLU A 460 18.84 4.31 -9.88
N GLY A 461 17.51 4.25 -9.81
CA GLY A 461 16.81 3.06 -9.33
C GLY A 461 17.02 1.84 -10.22
N LYS A 462 17.05 2.02 -11.54
CA LYS A 462 17.39 0.94 -12.50
C LYS A 462 18.83 0.47 -12.35
N GLU A 463 19.77 1.40 -12.17
CA GLU A 463 21.17 1.08 -11.94
C GLU A 463 21.39 0.35 -10.61
N LEU A 464 20.64 0.70 -9.56
CA LEU A 464 20.65 0.00 -8.27
C LEU A 464 20.26 -1.49 -8.46
N ILE A 465 19.21 -1.78 -9.22
CA ILE A 465 18.82 -3.16 -9.55
C ILE A 465 19.96 -3.88 -10.27
N ARG A 466 20.55 -3.25 -11.30
CA ARG A 466 21.65 -3.83 -12.08
C ARG A 466 22.85 -4.17 -11.21
N ARG A 467 23.23 -3.28 -10.26
CA ARG A 467 24.33 -3.55 -9.30
C ARG A 467 24.05 -4.77 -8.44
N ILE A 468 22.82 -4.91 -7.91
CA ILE A 468 22.45 -6.09 -7.09
C ILE A 468 22.55 -7.38 -7.92
N VAL A 469 22.04 -7.37 -9.17
CA VAL A 469 22.15 -8.53 -10.07
C VAL A 469 23.61 -8.85 -10.42
N ALA A 470 24.46 -7.83 -10.58
CA ALA A 470 25.88 -8.03 -10.81
C ALA A 470 26.58 -8.67 -9.60
N VAL A 471 26.27 -8.23 -8.37
CA VAL A 471 26.78 -8.85 -7.14
C VAL A 471 26.31 -10.31 -7.03
N ALA A 472 25.05 -10.60 -7.35
CA ALA A 472 24.51 -11.96 -7.34
C ALA A 472 25.33 -12.92 -8.25
N ARG A 473 25.73 -12.44 -9.42
CA ARG A 473 26.58 -13.23 -10.35
C ARG A 473 27.99 -13.43 -9.83
N GLN A 474 28.56 -12.43 -9.14
CA GLN A 474 29.92 -12.52 -8.60
C GLN A 474 30.00 -13.47 -7.40
N THR A 475 28.97 -13.51 -6.56
CA THR A 475 28.96 -14.37 -5.36
C THR A 475 28.59 -15.81 -5.68
N GLY A 476 27.79 -16.03 -6.71
CA GLY A 476 27.34 -17.37 -7.10
C GLY A 476 26.79 -18.18 -5.93
N ASP A 477 27.22 -19.43 -5.79
CA ASP A 477 26.75 -20.33 -4.74
C ASP A 477 27.35 -20.03 -3.34
N GLN A 478 28.32 -19.13 -3.22
CA GLN A 478 28.91 -18.80 -1.92
C GLN A 478 27.94 -18.00 -1.05
N ILE A 479 27.24 -17.04 -1.67
CA ILE A 479 26.15 -16.29 -1.06
C ILE A 479 25.06 -16.16 -2.15
N PRO A 480 24.08 -17.05 -2.16
CA PRO A 480 22.97 -16.97 -3.13
C PRO A 480 22.19 -15.67 -2.95
N ILE A 481 22.11 -14.88 -4.02
CA ILE A 481 21.35 -13.63 -4.08
C ILE A 481 20.44 -13.73 -5.29
N VAL A 482 19.12 -13.53 -5.09
CA VAL A 482 18.14 -13.54 -6.16
C VAL A 482 17.39 -12.21 -6.20
N TYR A 483 17.08 -11.72 -7.38
CA TYR A 483 16.20 -10.58 -7.60
C TYR A 483 14.99 -11.05 -8.40
N LEU A 484 13.82 -11.04 -7.76
CA LEU A 484 12.58 -11.54 -8.37
C LEU A 484 11.92 -10.43 -9.19
N GLU A 485 11.45 -10.79 -10.38
CA GLU A 485 10.76 -9.89 -11.30
C GLU A 485 9.32 -9.61 -10.84
N ASN A 486 8.80 -8.53 -11.35
CA ASN A 486 7.38 -8.20 -11.32
C ASN A 486 6.75 -8.12 -9.93
N TYR A 487 7.46 -7.48 -8.99
CA TYR A 487 7.01 -7.31 -7.61
C TYR A 487 5.59 -6.76 -7.52
N ASP A 488 4.73 -7.52 -6.87
CA ASP A 488 3.33 -7.21 -6.58
C ASP A 488 2.94 -7.61 -5.15
N MET A 489 1.65 -7.48 -4.78
CA MET A 489 1.15 -7.86 -3.45
C MET A 489 1.25 -9.36 -3.18
N GLY A 490 1.08 -10.20 -4.21
CA GLY A 490 1.18 -11.65 -4.09
C GLY A 490 2.61 -12.09 -3.78
N LEU A 491 3.56 -11.61 -4.58
CA LEU A 491 4.98 -11.85 -4.38
C LEU A 491 5.47 -11.26 -3.04
N ALA A 492 4.99 -10.06 -2.69
CA ALA A 492 5.31 -9.42 -1.41
C ALA A 492 4.94 -10.30 -0.20
N ARG A 493 3.76 -10.93 -0.21
CA ARG A 493 3.32 -11.83 0.87
C ARG A 493 4.26 -13.01 1.05
N LEU A 494 4.72 -13.62 -0.05
CA LEU A 494 5.61 -14.78 -0.03
C LEU A 494 7.01 -14.41 0.44
N ILE A 495 7.60 -13.33 -0.09
CA ILE A 495 8.95 -12.89 0.32
C ILE A 495 8.95 -12.51 1.81
N ILE A 496 7.98 -11.70 2.24
CA ILE A 496 7.91 -11.19 3.60
C ILE A 496 7.73 -12.32 4.61
N SER A 497 6.80 -13.25 4.37
CA SER A 497 6.51 -14.33 5.30
C SER A 497 7.58 -15.43 5.31
N GLY A 498 8.27 -15.63 4.17
CA GLY A 498 9.27 -16.68 4.03
C GLY A 498 10.71 -16.26 4.35
N SER A 499 10.96 -14.97 4.62
CA SER A 499 12.26 -14.48 5.09
C SER A 499 12.44 -14.73 6.58
N ASP A 500 13.67 -15.00 7.00
CA ASP A 500 14.02 -15.10 8.44
C ASP A 500 14.23 -13.70 9.04
N LEU A 501 14.76 -12.76 8.24
CA LEU A 501 15.07 -11.40 8.66
C LEU A 501 14.61 -10.42 7.57
N TRP A 502 13.93 -9.35 7.97
CA TRP A 502 13.44 -8.32 7.05
C TRP A 502 14.33 -7.09 7.10
N LEU A 503 15.07 -6.85 6.02
CA LEU A 503 16.02 -5.74 5.93
C LEU A 503 15.39 -4.49 5.33
N ASN A 504 15.62 -3.32 5.97
CA ASN A 504 15.32 -2.00 5.45
C ASN A 504 16.43 -1.01 5.78
N THR A 505 16.94 -0.35 4.77
CA THR A 505 18.10 0.55 4.90
C THR A 505 17.84 1.97 4.40
N PRO A 506 16.63 2.59 4.61
CA PRO A 506 16.39 3.92 4.09
C PRO A 506 17.35 4.94 4.70
N GLN A 507 17.70 5.96 3.91
CA GLN A 507 18.43 7.13 4.40
C GLN A 507 17.48 7.99 5.25
N ARG A 508 17.90 8.28 6.47
CA ARG A 508 17.13 9.16 7.38
C ARG A 508 17.21 10.63 6.94
N PRO A 509 16.14 11.43 7.06
CA PRO A 509 14.77 11.12 7.48
C PRO A 509 13.81 10.90 6.29
N LEU A 510 14.21 10.20 5.24
CA LEU A 510 13.49 10.12 3.97
C LEU A 510 12.39 9.04 3.92
N GLU A 511 12.22 8.24 4.98
CA GLU A 511 11.13 7.27 5.09
C GLU A 511 9.98 7.84 5.91
N ALA A 512 8.87 8.20 5.27
CA ALA A 512 7.71 8.77 5.98
C ALA A 512 7.13 7.80 7.02
N SER A 513 7.00 6.54 6.67
CA SER A 513 6.53 5.48 7.56
C SER A 513 7.22 4.15 7.25
N GLY A 514 7.08 3.64 6.04
CA GLY A 514 7.33 2.23 5.74
C GLY A 514 6.22 1.34 6.31
N THR A 515 5.90 0.25 5.59
CA THR A 515 4.88 -0.71 6.05
C THR A 515 5.33 -2.16 5.89
N SER A 516 6.45 -2.41 5.21
CA SER A 516 6.91 -3.78 4.93
C SER A 516 7.35 -4.52 6.19
N GLY A 517 8.01 -3.85 7.13
CA GLY A 517 8.37 -4.43 8.43
C GLY A 517 7.16 -4.71 9.32
N MET A 518 6.09 -3.91 9.21
CA MET A 518 4.82 -4.20 9.89
C MET A 518 4.20 -5.50 9.37
N LYS A 519 4.26 -5.74 8.04
CA LYS A 519 3.81 -7.00 7.41
C LYS A 519 4.66 -8.19 7.85
N ALA A 520 5.99 -7.97 7.96
CA ALA A 520 6.93 -8.97 8.46
C ALA A 520 6.59 -9.40 9.89
N ALA A 521 6.29 -8.44 10.76
CA ALA A 521 5.90 -8.71 12.15
C ALA A 521 4.65 -9.61 12.26
N HIS A 522 3.67 -9.49 11.34
CA HIS A 522 2.49 -10.37 11.32
C HIS A 522 2.81 -11.84 11.04
N ASN A 523 4.01 -12.12 10.54
CA ASN A 523 4.51 -13.46 10.24
C ASN A 523 5.72 -13.84 11.13
N GLY A 524 5.89 -13.13 12.24
CA GLY A 524 6.97 -13.40 13.18
C GLY A 524 8.37 -13.12 12.63
N VAL A 525 8.49 -12.37 11.54
CA VAL A 525 9.79 -12.02 10.93
C VAL A 525 10.31 -10.74 11.56
N PRO A 526 11.46 -10.79 12.28
CA PRO A 526 12.07 -9.60 12.88
C PRO A 526 12.55 -8.61 11.81
N SER A 527 12.45 -7.31 12.12
CA SER A 527 12.98 -6.26 11.27
C SER A 527 14.43 -5.91 11.64
N PHE A 528 15.25 -5.67 10.61
CA PHE A 528 16.58 -5.08 10.72
C PHE A 528 16.60 -3.83 9.87
N SER A 529 16.52 -2.66 10.52
CA SER A 529 16.22 -1.43 9.79
C SER A 529 16.87 -0.20 10.42
N THR A 530 17.17 0.80 9.58
CA THR A 530 17.52 2.12 10.09
C THR A 530 16.36 2.71 10.89
N LEU A 531 16.66 3.48 11.95
CA LEU A 531 15.68 4.14 12.79
C LEU A 531 15.05 5.33 12.04
N ASP A 532 14.04 5.03 11.23
CA ASP A 532 13.28 6.00 10.45
C ASP A 532 11.82 5.53 10.31
N GLY A 533 10.91 6.46 10.06
CA GLY A 533 9.49 6.18 9.91
C GLY A 533 8.90 5.44 11.13
N TRP A 534 8.14 4.37 10.86
CA TRP A 534 7.49 3.56 11.90
C TRP A 534 8.47 2.83 12.83
N TRP A 535 9.71 2.55 12.32
CA TRP A 535 10.66 1.74 13.09
C TRP A 535 11.19 2.47 14.33
N ILE A 536 11.15 3.81 14.36
CA ILE A 536 11.40 4.59 15.58
C ILE A 536 10.40 4.22 16.70
N GLU A 537 9.16 3.91 16.33
CA GLU A 537 8.10 3.55 17.27
C GLU A 537 8.08 2.04 17.56
N GLY A 538 8.48 1.21 16.59
CA GLY A 538 8.37 -0.26 16.66
C GLY A 538 9.64 -0.99 17.09
N CYS A 539 10.80 -0.31 17.12
CA CYS A 539 12.08 -0.94 17.47
C CYS A 539 12.25 -1.06 18.99
N LEU A 540 12.27 -2.29 19.43
CA LEU A 540 12.79 -2.67 20.75
C LEU A 540 13.99 -3.59 20.49
N GLU A 541 15.20 -3.05 20.64
CA GLU A 541 16.47 -3.71 20.25
C GLU A 541 16.58 -5.12 20.85
N GLY A 542 16.79 -6.11 19.98
CA GLY A 542 16.88 -7.52 20.36
C GLY A 542 15.57 -8.18 20.80
N GLN A 543 14.45 -7.46 20.75
CA GLN A 543 13.12 -7.97 21.08
C GLN A 543 12.21 -8.04 19.85
N THR A 544 12.02 -6.92 19.15
CA THR A 544 11.18 -6.89 17.94
C THR A 544 12.00 -6.92 16.65
N GLY A 545 13.32 -6.81 16.79
CA GLY A 545 14.31 -6.73 15.73
C GLY A 545 15.50 -5.90 16.16
N TRP A 546 16.20 -5.31 15.20
CA TRP A 546 17.42 -4.53 15.43
C TRP A 546 17.45 -3.24 14.63
N ALA A 547 17.97 -2.19 15.27
CA ALA A 547 18.25 -0.93 14.61
C ALA A 547 19.53 -0.99 13.76
N ILE A 548 19.62 -0.18 12.72
CA ILE A 548 20.85 0.11 11.96
C ILE A 548 21.21 1.58 12.17
N GLY A 549 22.43 1.85 12.62
CA GLY A 549 22.89 3.19 12.95
C GLY A 549 22.23 3.79 14.19
N GLY A 550 22.69 4.97 14.61
CA GLY A 550 22.17 5.71 15.76
C GLY A 550 21.09 6.74 15.38
N GLN A 551 20.51 7.38 16.40
CA GLN A 551 19.59 8.51 16.24
C GLN A 551 20.30 9.85 15.98
N GLU A 552 21.62 9.88 15.86
CA GLU A 552 22.38 11.13 15.80
C GLU A 552 21.97 12.00 14.61
N GLU A 553 21.34 13.10 14.95
CA GLU A 553 21.09 14.25 14.08
C GLU A 553 22.33 15.15 14.11
N GLY A 554 23.16 15.06 13.10
CA GLY A 554 24.30 15.95 12.93
C GLY A 554 24.60 16.14 11.45
N ALA A 555 25.15 17.28 11.07
CA ALA A 555 25.51 17.65 9.70
C ALA A 555 26.67 16.77 9.13
N ALA A 556 26.56 15.44 9.23
CA ALA A 556 27.47 14.52 8.61
C ALA A 556 27.09 14.36 7.12
N ASP A 557 28.08 14.33 6.24
CA ASP A 557 27.86 14.06 4.83
C ASP A 557 27.27 12.65 4.63
N ALA A 558 26.53 12.49 3.52
CA ALA A 558 25.81 11.23 3.23
C ALA A 558 26.72 9.99 3.20
N ASP A 559 27.98 10.15 2.75
CA ASP A 559 28.93 9.04 2.67
C ASP A 559 29.40 8.61 4.06
N SER A 560 29.58 9.54 4.97
CA SER A 560 29.91 9.23 6.37
C SER A 560 28.77 8.54 7.09
N VAL A 561 27.51 8.93 6.82
CA VAL A 561 26.32 8.25 7.32
C VAL A 561 26.23 6.84 6.75
N ASN A 562 26.43 6.69 5.45
CA ASN A 562 26.40 5.36 4.79
C ASN A 562 27.45 4.42 5.37
N ARG A 563 28.69 4.90 5.58
CA ARG A 563 29.77 4.07 6.18
C ARG A 563 29.44 3.65 7.61
N ARG A 564 28.90 4.55 8.44
CA ARG A 564 28.50 4.23 9.82
C ARG A 564 27.34 3.25 9.89
N ASP A 565 26.33 3.46 9.05
CA ASP A 565 25.18 2.54 8.96
C ASP A 565 25.61 1.15 8.48
N ALA A 566 26.51 1.08 7.48
CA ALA A 566 27.06 -0.19 6.99
C ALA A 566 27.88 -0.91 8.08
N GLU A 567 28.73 -0.17 8.81
CA GLU A 567 29.52 -0.74 9.90
C GLU A 567 28.63 -1.32 11.01
N ASP A 568 27.62 -0.59 11.46
CA ASP A 568 26.68 -1.07 12.48
C ASP A 568 25.85 -2.26 11.98
N LEU A 569 25.44 -2.23 10.70
CA LEU A 569 24.75 -3.35 10.04
C LEU A 569 25.61 -4.62 10.13
N TYR A 570 26.87 -4.56 9.72
CA TYR A 570 27.75 -5.73 9.77
C TYR A 570 28.05 -6.17 11.19
N GLN A 571 28.35 -5.24 12.11
CA GLN A 571 28.60 -5.56 13.50
C GLN A 571 27.45 -6.34 14.14
N LYS A 572 26.22 -5.90 13.90
CA LYS A 572 25.03 -6.58 14.44
C LYS A 572 24.75 -7.90 13.71
N LEU A 573 24.90 -7.93 12.38
CA LEU A 573 24.65 -9.14 11.61
C LEU A 573 25.59 -10.27 12.02
N GLU A 574 26.91 -10.00 12.13
CA GLU A 574 27.92 -11.03 12.40
C GLU A 574 28.06 -11.39 13.89
N ASN A 575 27.82 -10.45 14.81
CA ASN A 575 28.09 -10.71 16.24
C ASN A 575 26.81 -10.93 17.07
N VAL A 576 25.64 -10.57 16.53
CA VAL A 576 24.38 -10.69 17.25
C VAL A 576 23.38 -11.57 16.49
N ILE A 577 23.01 -11.18 15.26
CA ILE A 577 21.86 -11.74 14.56
C ILE A 577 22.16 -13.16 14.07
N ALA A 578 23.26 -13.37 13.34
CA ALA A 578 23.62 -14.70 12.84
C ALA A 578 23.94 -15.70 13.98
N PRO A 579 24.73 -15.35 15.02
CA PRO A 579 24.89 -16.22 16.19
C PRO A 579 23.57 -16.56 16.89
N LEU A 580 22.67 -15.59 17.02
CA LEU A 580 21.34 -15.83 17.64
C LEU A 580 20.52 -16.82 16.80
N PHE A 581 20.49 -16.65 15.48
CA PHE A 581 19.73 -17.53 14.57
C PHE A 581 20.27 -18.97 14.59
N TYR A 582 21.59 -19.14 14.50
CA TYR A 582 22.21 -20.46 14.34
C TYR A 582 22.45 -21.20 15.67
N GLN A 583 22.79 -20.48 16.73
CA GLN A 583 23.25 -21.09 17.98
C GLN A 583 22.26 -20.97 19.14
N GLN A 584 21.28 -20.07 19.05
CA GLN A 584 20.37 -19.76 20.16
C GLN A 584 18.88 -19.76 19.70
N ARG A 585 18.46 -20.86 19.06
CA ARG A 585 17.12 -21.00 18.47
C ARG A 585 15.99 -20.58 19.41
N GLN A 586 16.04 -20.94 20.67
CA GLN A 586 14.99 -20.61 21.64
C GLN A 586 14.85 -19.10 21.86
N ARG A 587 15.96 -18.36 21.82
CA ARG A 587 15.94 -16.89 21.91
C ARG A 587 15.48 -16.25 20.61
N TRP A 588 15.86 -16.82 19.45
CA TRP A 588 15.35 -16.39 18.15
C TRP A 588 13.81 -16.45 18.11
N LEU A 589 13.24 -17.56 18.59
CA LEU A 589 11.79 -17.75 18.68
C LEU A 589 11.13 -16.77 19.66
N ASP A 590 11.82 -16.33 20.70
CA ASP A 590 11.32 -15.25 21.56
C ASP A 590 11.23 -13.92 20.78
N VAL A 591 12.23 -13.57 19.96
CA VAL A 591 12.20 -12.38 19.10
C VAL A 591 11.03 -12.46 18.12
N MET A 592 10.82 -13.63 17.48
CA MET A 592 9.68 -13.83 16.58
C MET A 592 8.33 -13.58 17.27
N ARG A 593 8.12 -14.19 18.45
CA ARG A 593 6.89 -14.00 19.22
C ARG A 593 6.70 -12.56 19.69
N GLN A 594 7.79 -11.88 20.06
CA GLN A 594 7.74 -10.48 20.47
C GLN A 594 7.46 -9.55 19.29
N ALA A 595 8.01 -9.81 18.11
CA ALA A 595 7.67 -9.08 16.90
C ALA A 595 6.15 -9.16 16.60
N ILE A 596 5.54 -10.34 16.74
CA ILE A 596 4.09 -10.50 16.61
C ILE A 596 3.38 -9.74 17.73
N ALA A 597 3.73 -10.00 18.96
CA ALA A 597 3.00 -9.52 20.13
C ALA A 597 3.03 -7.99 20.28
N LEU A 598 4.16 -7.37 19.99
CA LEU A 598 4.38 -5.94 20.23
C LEU A 598 4.13 -5.10 18.95
N ASN A 599 4.52 -5.60 17.79
CA ASN A 599 4.39 -4.84 16.54
C ASN A 599 3.11 -5.18 15.77
N ALA A 600 2.84 -6.47 15.49
CA ALA A 600 1.65 -6.82 14.72
C ALA A 600 0.35 -6.45 15.44
N SER A 601 0.30 -6.56 16.76
CA SER A 601 -0.87 -6.18 17.56
C SER A 601 -1.16 -4.68 17.52
N TYR A 602 -0.16 -3.84 17.27
CA TYR A 602 -0.30 -2.38 17.27
C TYR A 602 -0.29 -1.77 15.87
N PHE A 603 0.66 -2.17 15.00
CA PHE A 603 0.81 -1.59 13.65
C PHE A 603 -0.12 -2.27 12.64
N ASN A 604 -1.42 -2.25 12.92
CA ASN A 604 -2.47 -2.76 12.06
C ASN A 604 -3.45 -1.64 11.66
N THR A 605 -4.14 -1.85 10.54
CA THR A 605 -5.06 -0.85 10.00
C THR A 605 -6.39 -0.78 10.75
N HIS A 606 -6.78 -1.77 11.55
CA HIS A 606 -7.95 -1.64 12.43
C HIS A 606 -7.72 -0.52 13.45
N ARG A 607 -6.59 -0.52 14.16
CA ARG A 607 -6.20 0.56 15.08
C ARG A 607 -6.12 1.90 14.34
N MET A 608 -5.46 1.92 13.16
CA MET A 608 -5.30 3.13 12.35
C MET A 608 -6.66 3.72 11.94
N VAL A 609 -7.58 2.91 11.43
CA VAL A 609 -8.94 3.35 11.03
C VAL A 609 -9.73 3.84 12.24
N GLN A 610 -9.65 3.16 13.39
CA GLN A 610 -10.28 3.64 14.63
C GLN A 610 -9.79 5.04 15.02
N GLN A 611 -8.49 5.32 14.87
CA GLN A 611 -7.94 6.66 15.12
C GLN A 611 -8.45 7.69 14.11
N TYR A 612 -8.58 7.33 12.81
CA TYR A 612 -9.22 8.23 11.83
C TYR A 612 -10.68 8.50 12.18
N VAL A 613 -11.44 7.49 12.58
CA VAL A 613 -12.84 7.66 12.97
C VAL A 613 -12.95 8.63 14.14
N THR A 614 -12.16 8.43 15.19
CA THR A 614 -12.26 9.24 16.42
C THR A 614 -11.68 10.65 16.29
N ASN A 615 -10.62 10.83 15.51
CA ASN A 615 -9.88 12.09 15.45
C ASN A 615 -10.26 12.96 14.25
N ALA A 616 -10.75 12.35 13.15
CA ALA A 616 -10.94 13.04 11.89
C ALA A 616 -12.36 12.95 11.30
N TYR A 617 -13.08 11.82 11.49
CA TYR A 617 -14.38 11.62 10.86
C TYR A 617 -15.55 11.96 11.79
N LEU A 618 -15.41 11.67 13.08
CA LEU A 618 -16.35 12.19 14.08
C LEU A 618 -16.00 13.65 14.32
N PRO A 619 -16.77 14.55 14.58
CA PRO A 619 -16.99 16.00 14.61
C PRO A 619 -16.10 16.96 13.91
#